data_1cb44bbcd433f2fbc0a06bb27b5d3548
#
_entry.id   1cb44bbcd433f2fbc0a06bb27b5d3548
#
_cell.length_a   1.000
_cell.length_b   1.000
_cell.length_c   1.000
_cell.angle_alpha   90.00
_cell.angle_beta   90.00
_cell.angle_gamma   90.00
#
_symmetry.space_group_name_H-M   'P 1'
#
loop_
_entity.id
_entity.type
_entity.pdbx_description
1 polymer ?
#
loop_
_entity_poly.entity_id
_entity_poly.type
_entity_poly.pdbx_seq_one_letter_code
_entity_poly.pdbx_strand_id
1 'polypeptide(L)'
;MSPLLVLLLAASPTVHRAELVTHSVDGVRLAIREVRPARLRPGVEPIILLHGARVPGIGSFDLSVPGGSLAADLAERLGARVYVPDVRGYGRSERPAAMERPPGESRPLSRSHEVVRDVDAVVRQVLARTGARQVTLVGWATGGLWAGHYAALWPERVGHLILLNALYGGSAVHPMVGPGSSFADPKQPDRLSPELGGYARADAAALLRPWDRSLGPDPATRRDPAVAEAYAREALASDPESGATSPPSMRAPLGALEDSFVQASGRRLYDAVSITAAVLLVRGANDFWSRPEDLQAFAHDATRARSVRVVEIPGASHFLHLERPEAGRARFLDAVAEALR
;
A
#
# COMPACT_ATOMS: atom_id res chain seq x y z
N MET A 1 33.29 -47.86 11.45
CA MET A 1 32.09 -47.07 11.70
C MET A 1 32.10 -45.89 10.72
N SER A 2 31.32 -45.96 9.62
CA SER A 2 31.25 -44.87 8.65
C SER A 2 30.26 -43.83 9.14
N PRO A 3 30.58 -42.53 9.07
CA PRO A 3 29.63 -41.49 9.40
C PRO A 3 28.57 -41.35 8.30
N LEU A 4 27.30 -41.49 8.69
CA LEU A 4 26.16 -41.21 7.83
C LEU A 4 26.13 -39.68 7.53
N LEU A 5 26.37 -39.32 6.29
CA LEU A 5 26.23 -37.95 5.80
C LEU A 5 24.72 -37.66 5.63
N VAL A 6 24.12 -37.02 6.59
CA VAL A 6 22.75 -36.53 6.47
C VAL A 6 22.77 -35.29 5.54
N LEU A 7 22.41 -35.51 4.27
CA LEU A 7 22.10 -34.40 3.35
C LEU A 7 20.80 -33.74 3.84
N LEU A 8 20.91 -32.59 4.48
CA LEU A 8 19.78 -31.68 4.65
C LEU A 8 19.40 -31.13 3.26
N LEU A 9 18.40 -31.75 2.64
CA LEU A 9 17.73 -31.17 1.48
C LEU A 9 17.10 -29.82 1.94
N ALA A 10 17.72 -28.72 1.55
CA ALA A 10 17.08 -27.41 1.70
C ALA A 10 15.74 -27.46 0.96
N ALA A 11 14.64 -27.23 1.68
CA ALA A 11 13.32 -27.13 1.07
C ALA A 11 13.37 -26.06 -0.02
N SER A 12 12.92 -26.40 -1.24
CA SER A 12 12.84 -25.43 -2.33
C SER A 12 12.00 -24.25 -1.88
N PRO A 13 12.40 -23.00 -2.20
CA PRO A 13 11.64 -21.83 -1.78
C PRO A 13 10.20 -21.94 -2.28
N THR A 14 9.24 -21.68 -1.41
CA THR A 14 7.81 -21.77 -1.72
C THR A 14 7.35 -20.71 -2.73
N VAL A 15 8.12 -19.62 -2.82
CA VAL A 15 7.92 -18.54 -3.81
C VAL A 15 9.24 -18.14 -4.45
N HIS A 16 9.15 -17.73 -5.72
CA HIS A 16 10.26 -17.12 -6.47
C HIS A 16 10.06 -15.61 -6.53
N ARG A 17 11.15 -14.84 -6.39
CA ARG A 17 11.17 -13.40 -6.49
C ARG A 17 11.99 -12.94 -7.68
N ALA A 18 11.51 -11.94 -8.42
CA ALA A 18 12.23 -11.32 -9.51
C ALA A 18 12.04 -9.79 -9.47
N GLU A 19 13.09 -9.06 -9.84
CA GLU A 19 13.03 -7.60 -9.96
C GLU A 19 12.74 -7.23 -11.42
N LEU A 20 11.77 -6.35 -11.61
CA LEU A 20 11.36 -5.83 -12.92
C LEU A 20 11.45 -4.31 -12.90
N VAL A 21 11.56 -3.73 -14.09
CA VAL A 21 11.57 -2.27 -14.29
C VAL A 21 10.57 -1.93 -15.40
N THR A 22 9.84 -0.85 -15.21
CA THR A 22 9.03 -0.20 -16.26
C THR A 22 9.23 1.30 -16.23
N HIS A 23 8.64 2.01 -17.20
CA HIS A 23 8.67 3.47 -17.25
C HIS A 23 7.24 3.99 -17.37
N SER A 24 6.93 4.99 -16.58
CA SER A 24 5.72 5.77 -16.70
C SER A 24 5.68 6.54 -18.03
N VAL A 25 4.51 6.99 -18.44
CA VAL A 25 4.34 7.74 -19.69
C VAL A 25 5.16 9.04 -19.74
N ASP A 26 5.49 9.60 -18.58
CA ASP A 26 6.34 10.78 -18.41
C ASP A 26 7.82 10.42 -18.15
N GLY A 27 8.22 9.16 -18.42
CA GLY A 27 9.61 8.70 -18.41
C GLY A 27 10.14 8.24 -17.06
N VAL A 28 9.38 8.37 -15.97
CA VAL A 28 9.83 7.97 -14.62
C VAL A 28 10.08 6.46 -14.57
N ARG A 29 11.29 6.07 -14.14
CA ARG A 29 11.65 4.66 -13.95
C ARG A 29 11.02 4.10 -12.68
N LEU A 30 10.31 2.97 -12.81
CA LEU A 30 9.58 2.31 -11.74
C LEU A 30 10.14 0.91 -11.50
N ALA A 31 10.41 0.59 -10.23
CA ALA A 31 10.82 -0.72 -9.78
C ALA A 31 9.61 -1.54 -9.35
N ILE A 32 9.61 -2.82 -9.69
CA ILE A 32 8.53 -3.76 -9.37
C ILE A 32 9.17 -5.05 -8.89
N ARG A 33 8.74 -5.59 -7.76
CA ARG A 33 9.05 -6.96 -7.36
C ARG A 33 7.93 -7.89 -7.81
N GLU A 34 8.25 -8.92 -8.58
CA GLU A 34 7.36 -10.06 -8.84
C GLU A 34 7.59 -11.12 -7.76
N VAL A 35 6.51 -11.60 -7.14
CA VAL A 35 6.49 -12.75 -6.23
C VAL A 35 5.59 -13.82 -6.87
N ARG A 36 6.14 -15.00 -7.13
CA ARG A 36 5.48 -16.06 -7.87
C ARG A 36 5.52 -17.36 -7.09
N PRO A 37 4.40 -18.06 -6.89
CA PRO A 37 4.39 -19.37 -6.26
C PRO A 37 5.05 -20.43 -7.16
N ALA A 38 5.44 -21.55 -6.58
CA ALA A 38 5.98 -22.69 -7.32
C ALA A 38 4.98 -23.23 -8.37
N ARG A 39 3.68 -23.16 -8.07
CA ARG A 39 2.57 -23.55 -8.96
C ARG A 39 1.61 -22.40 -9.17
N LEU A 40 1.45 -21.97 -10.43
CA LEU A 40 0.42 -21.02 -10.84
C LEU A 40 -0.91 -21.73 -11.09
N ARG A 41 -2.00 -21.14 -10.67
CA ARG A 41 -3.35 -21.59 -11.01
C ARG A 41 -3.79 -20.89 -12.31
N PRO A 42 -4.19 -21.65 -13.35
CA PRO A 42 -4.71 -21.06 -14.58
C PRO A 42 -5.95 -20.19 -14.32
N GLY A 43 -6.05 -19.07 -15.04
CA GLY A 43 -7.22 -18.20 -14.98
C GLY A 43 -7.28 -17.24 -13.79
N VAL A 44 -6.33 -17.31 -12.84
CA VAL A 44 -6.25 -16.34 -11.75
C VAL A 44 -5.61 -15.06 -12.24
N GLU A 45 -6.26 -13.93 -11.97
CA GLU A 45 -5.73 -12.61 -12.28
C GLU A 45 -4.40 -12.35 -11.54
N PRO A 46 -3.44 -11.65 -12.19
CA PRO A 46 -2.26 -11.16 -11.49
C PRO A 46 -2.67 -10.08 -10.49
N ILE A 47 -2.04 -10.09 -9.32
CA ILE A 47 -2.34 -9.18 -8.21
C ILE A 47 -1.25 -8.10 -8.15
N ILE A 48 -1.64 -6.83 -8.01
CA ILE A 48 -0.74 -5.71 -7.79
C ILE A 48 -1.04 -5.11 -6.43
N LEU A 49 0.00 -5.01 -5.56
CA LEU A 49 -0.10 -4.47 -4.21
C LEU A 49 0.45 -3.04 -4.19
N LEU A 50 -0.40 -2.06 -3.89
CA LEU A 50 -0.04 -0.64 -3.82
C LEU A 50 0.13 -0.20 -2.37
N HIS A 51 1.33 0.26 -2.03
CA HIS A 51 1.75 0.63 -0.68
C HIS A 51 1.13 1.95 -0.19
N GLY A 52 1.21 2.19 1.13
CA GLY A 52 0.81 3.45 1.75
C GLY A 52 1.82 4.58 1.57
N ALA A 53 1.56 5.72 2.21
CA ALA A 53 2.26 6.99 2.00
C ALA A 53 3.70 7.06 2.55
N ARG A 54 4.18 6.11 3.32
CA ARG A 54 5.48 6.22 4.00
C ARG A 54 6.48 5.16 3.58
N VAL A 55 6.10 3.90 3.68
CA VAL A 55 7.01 2.77 3.45
C VAL A 55 6.73 2.18 2.07
N PRO A 56 7.79 1.97 1.24
CA PRO A 56 7.66 1.43 -0.10
C PRO A 56 7.15 -0.01 -0.12
N GLY A 57 6.92 -0.53 -1.31
CA GLY A 57 6.27 -1.79 -1.57
C GLY A 57 6.87 -2.98 -0.82
N ILE A 58 8.19 -3.17 -0.87
CA ILE A 58 8.86 -4.32 -0.22
C ILE A 58 8.68 -4.25 1.30
N GLY A 59 8.92 -3.09 1.90
CA GLY A 59 8.71 -2.88 3.33
C GLY A 59 7.27 -3.08 3.76
N SER A 60 6.31 -2.73 2.90
CA SER A 60 4.88 -2.88 3.18
C SER A 60 4.35 -4.30 2.97
N PHE A 61 4.91 -5.09 2.00
CA PHE A 61 4.23 -6.31 1.56
C PHE A 61 5.12 -7.53 1.37
N ASP A 62 6.46 -7.41 1.38
CA ASP A 62 7.35 -8.55 1.07
C ASP A 62 8.63 -8.55 1.90
N LEU A 63 8.49 -8.45 3.22
CA LEU A 63 9.61 -8.53 4.15
C LEU A 63 10.19 -9.94 4.17
N SER A 64 11.53 -10.03 4.23
CA SER A 64 12.26 -11.29 4.25
C SER A 64 12.38 -11.91 5.65
N VAL A 65 11.26 -11.90 6.41
CA VAL A 65 11.15 -12.53 7.74
C VAL A 65 9.87 -13.36 7.82
N PRO A 66 9.81 -14.40 8.65
CA PRO A 66 8.59 -15.19 8.83
C PRO A 66 7.40 -14.30 9.18
N GLY A 67 6.25 -14.53 8.53
CA GLY A 67 5.04 -13.73 8.72
C GLY A 67 5.10 -12.30 8.14
N GLY A 68 6.21 -11.89 7.52
CA GLY A 68 6.39 -10.53 6.99
C GLY A 68 5.96 -10.32 5.54
N SER A 69 5.63 -11.38 4.79
CA SER A 69 5.29 -11.26 3.38
C SER A 69 3.82 -11.54 3.09
N LEU A 70 3.02 -10.49 2.93
CA LEU A 70 1.67 -10.60 2.37
C LEU A 70 1.69 -11.06 0.92
N ALA A 71 2.70 -10.64 0.16
CA ALA A 71 2.84 -11.01 -1.24
C ALA A 71 3.04 -12.52 -1.42
N ALA A 72 3.85 -13.15 -0.56
CA ALA A 72 4.04 -14.61 -0.57
C ALA A 72 2.76 -15.35 -0.16
N ASP A 73 2.10 -14.91 0.92
CA ASP A 73 0.85 -15.52 1.38
C ASP A 73 -0.24 -15.52 0.28
N LEU A 74 -0.41 -14.38 -0.40
CA LEU A 74 -1.37 -14.27 -1.50
C LEU A 74 -0.96 -15.13 -2.70
N ALA A 75 0.35 -15.13 -3.06
CA ALA A 75 0.85 -15.93 -4.16
C ALA A 75 0.61 -17.43 -3.94
N GLU A 76 0.95 -17.95 -2.77
CA GLU A 76 0.78 -19.36 -2.43
C GLU A 76 -0.70 -19.74 -2.30
N ARG A 77 -1.46 -18.95 -1.55
CA ARG A 77 -2.86 -19.26 -1.26
C ARG A 77 -3.75 -19.27 -2.51
N LEU A 78 -3.49 -18.33 -3.43
CA LEU A 78 -4.31 -18.14 -4.62
C LEU A 78 -3.72 -18.80 -5.88
N GLY A 79 -2.45 -19.19 -5.85
CA GLY A 79 -1.74 -19.63 -7.05
C GLY A 79 -1.53 -18.48 -8.05
N ALA A 80 -1.43 -17.23 -7.57
CA ALA A 80 -1.37 -16.01 -8.37
C ALA A 80 0.07 -15.47 -8.49
N ARG A 81 0.36 -14.74 -9.56
CA ARG A 81 1.51 -13.83 -9.60
C ARG A 81 1.16 -12.56 -8.84
N VAL A 82 2.03 -12.15 -7.92
CA VAL A 82 1.87 -10.92 -7.14
C VAL A 82 2.97 -9.95 -7.52
N TYR A 83 2.61 -8.70 -7.76
CA TYR A 83 3.51 -7.63 -8.14
C TYR A 83 3.47 -6.54 -7.07
N VAL A 84 4.64 -6.11 -6.64
CA VAL A 84 4.82 -5.11 -5.59
C VAL A 84 5.64 -3.97 -6.19
N PRO A 85 5.01 -2.97 -6.81
CA PRO A 85 5.70 -1.79 -7.31
C PRO A 85 6.03 -0.82 -6.18
N ASP A 86 7.10 -0.06 -6.39
CA ASP A 86 7.32 1.23 -5.74
C ASP A 86 6.81 2.32 -6.68
N VAL A 87 5.97 3.23 -6.21
CA VAL A 87 5.58 4.39 -7.03
C VAL A 87 6.70 5.46 -7.01
N ARG A 88 6.63 6.45 -7.90
CA ARG A 88 7.60 7.56 -7.97
C ARG A 88 7.89 8.18 -6.61
N GLY A 89 9.17 8.43 -6.34
CA GLY A 89 9.61 9.02 -5.06
C GLY A 89 9.81 8.02 -3.93
N TYR A 90 9.47 6.74 -4.13
CA TYR A 90 9.59 5.70 -3.11
C TYR A 90 10.51 4.57 -3.56
N GLY A 91 11.11 3.92 -2.58
CA GLY A 91 11.82 2.67 -2.76
C GLY A 91 12.94 2.73 -3.78
N ARG A 92 12.91 1.77 -4.69
CA ARG A 92 13.87 1.64 -5.80
C ARG A 92 13.40 2.34 -7.08
N SER A 93 12.22 2.96 -7.06
CA SER A 93 11.74 3.80 -8.16
C SER A 93 12.44 5.15 -8.17
N GLU A 94 12.42 5.81 -9.32
CA GLU A 94 13.02 7.11 -9.51
C GLU A 94 12.37 8.16 -8.60
N ARG A 95 13.21 9.00 -8.03
CA ARG A 95 12.77 10.11 -7.19
C ARG A 95 12.66 11.38 -8.03
N PRO A 96 11.59 12.17 -7.85
CA PRO A 96 11.52 13.51 -8.43
C PRO A 96 12.77 14.32 -8.08
N ALA A 97 13.37 15.01 -9.05
CA ALA A 97 14.59 15.81 -8.85
C ALA A 97 14.44 16.87 -7.72
N ALA A 98 13.22 17.29 -7.42
CA ALA A 98 12.93 18.17 -6.30
C ALA A 98 13.27 17.55 -4.93
N MET A 99 13.37 16.23 -4.80
CA MET A 99 13.78 15.57 -3.55
C MET A 99 15.29 15.70 -3.26
N GLU A 100 16.08 16.18 -4.21
CA GLU A 100 17.51 16.50 -4.02
C GLU A 100 17.72 17.94 -3.50
N ARG A 101 16.66 18.70 -3.30
CA ARG A 101 16.66 20.05 -2.77
C ARG A 101 15.94 20.09 -1.43
N PRO A 102 16.10 21.13 -0.61
CA PRO A 102 15.34 21.32 0.63
C PRO A 102 13.82 21.17 0.42
N PRO A 103 13.11 20.46 1.31
CA PRO A 103 11.68 20.17 1.10
C PRO A 103 10.81 21.41 0.93
N GLY A 104 11.14 22.52 1.58
CA GLY A 104 10.40 23.79 1.47
C GLY A 104 10.48 24.49 0.11
N GLU A 105 11.38 24.03 -0.79
CA GLU A 105 11.51 24.59 -2.14
C GLU A 105 10.53 23.97 -3.15
N SER A 106 9.74 23.01 -2.76
CA SER A 106 8.76 22.37 -3.63
C SER A 106 7.43 22.15 -2.92
N ARG A 107 6.36 22.09 -3.72
CA ARG A 107 5.04 21.66 -3.26
C ARG A 107 5.05 20.14 -3.02
N PRO A 108 4.05 19.59 -2.30
CA PRO A 108 3.93 18.15 -2.09
C PRO A 108 4.06 17.35 -3.40
N LEU A 109 5.04 16.45 -3.42
CA LEU A 109 5.44 15.62 -4.58
C LEU A 109 4.65 14.31 -4.61
N SER A 110 4.54 13.71 -5.79
CA SER A 110 3.89 12.40 -6.01
C SER A 110 2.41 12.39 -5.59
N ARG A 111 1.65 13.35 -6.14
CA ARG A 111 0.20 13.42 -5.99
C ARG A 111 -0.50 12.27 -6.75
N SER A 112 -1.72 11.95 -6.37
CA SER A 112 -2.49 10.84 -6.97
C SER A 112 -2.60 10.94 -8.49
N HIS A 113 -2.77 12.15 -9.06
CA HIS A 113 -2.83 12.35 -10.52
C HIS A 113 -1.50 12.08 -11.26
N GLU A 114 -0.38 12.08 -10.55
CA GLU A 114 0.93 11.64 -11.07
C GLU A 114 1.09 10.13 -10.89
N VAL A 115 0.77 9.62 -9.70
CA VAL A 115 0.94 8.21 -9.33
C VAL A 115 0.05 7.29 -10.16
N VAL A 116 -1.15 7.70 -10.58
CA VAL A 116 -1.99 6.88 -11.47
C VAL A 116 -1.32 6.57 -12.80
N ARG A 117 -0.37 7.41 -13.27
CA ARG A 117 0.45 7.13 -14.47
C ARG A 117 1.46 6.03 -14.20
N ASP A 118 2.01 5.97 -12.98
CA ASP A 118 2.89 4.87 -12.54
C ASP A 118 2.12 3.57 -12.48
N VAL A 119 0.93 3.59 -11.86
CA VAL A 119 0.04 2.43 -11.78
C VAL A 119 -0.33 1.94 -13.19
N ASP A 120 -0.62 2.85 -14.13
CA ASP A 120 -0.90 2.48 -15.53
C ASP A 120 0.28 1.77 -16.19
N ALA A 121 1.51 2.28 -16.01
CA ALA A 121 2.70 1.63 -16.55
C ALA A 121 2.91 0.23 -15.98
N VAL A 122 2.73 0.07 -14.66
CA VAL A 122 2.81 -1.22 -13.98
C VAL A 122 1.73 -2.18 -14.48
N VAL A 123 0.47 -1.75 -14.55
CA VAL A 123 -0.64 -2.58 -15.04
C VAL A 123 -0.41 -3.03 -16.47
N ARG A 124 -0.03 -2.12 -17.38
CA ARG A 124 0.26 -2.49 -18.78
C ARG A 124 1.38 -3.52 -18.88
N GLN A 125 2.46 -3.36 -18.12
CA GLN A 125 3.55 -4.33 -18.11
C GLN A 125 3.10 -5.69 -17.56
N VAL A 126 2.31 -5.72 -16.48
CA VAL A 126 1.78 -6.95 -15.89
C VAL A 126 0.86 -7.67 -16.86
N LEU A 127 -0.06 -6.95 -17.52
CA LEU A 127 -0.95 -7.54 -18.53
C LEU A 127 -0.17 -8.12 -19.72
N ALA A 128 0.80 -7.37 -20.27
CA ALA A 128 1.66 -7.84 -21.35
C ALA A 128 2.48 -9.08 -20.97
N ARG A 129 3.01 -9.10 -19.73
CA ARG A 129 3.84 -10.21 -19.21
C ARG A 129 3.05 -11.48 -18.93
N THR A 130 1.78 -11.34 -18.54
CA THR A 130 0.95 -12.47 -18.10
C THR A 130 -0.03 -12.96 -19.15
N GLY A 131 -0.35 -12.14 -20.15
CA GLY A 131 -1.43 -12.37 -21.10
C GLY A 131 -2.83 -12.22 -20.50
N ALA A 132 -2.93 -11.77 -19.23
CA ALA A 132 -4.19 -11.51 -18.58
C ALA A 132 -4.92 -10.31 -19.22
N ARG A 133 -6.23 -10.31 -19.15
CA ARG A 133 -7.06 -9.17 -19.64
C ARG A 133 -7.27 -8.11 -18.58
N GLN A 134 -7.28 -8.50 -17.32
CA GLN A 134 -7.51 -7.65 -16.15
C GLN A 134 -6.54 -8.02 -15.03
N VAL A 135 -6.37 -7.10 -14.09
CA VAL A 135 -5.61 -7.30 -12.87
C VAL A 135 -6.51 -7.17 -11.64
N THR A 136 -6.07 -7.78 -10.55
CA THR A 136 -6.56 -7.47 -9.21
C THR A 136 -5.67 -6.37 -8.61
N LEU A 137 -6.26 -5.27 -8.19
CA LEU A 137 -5.56 -4.23 -7.42
C LEU A 137 -5.88 -4.37 -5.94
N VAL A 138 -4.84 -4.38 -5.12
CA VAL A 138 -4.96 -4.32 -3.66
C VAL A 138 -4.22 -3.09 -3.18
N GLY A 139 -4.92 -2.12 -2.61
CA GLY A 139 -4.32 -0.89 -2.10
C GLY A 139 -4.49 -0.74 -0.60
N TRP A 140 -3.39 -0.48 0.11
CA TRP A 140 -3.38 -0.19 1.53
C TRP A 140 -3.27 1.30 1.80
N ALA A 141 -4.15 1.85 2.65
CA ALA A 141 -4.16 3.28 3.00
C ALA A 141 -4.18 4.18 1.75
N THR A 142 -3.16 5.01 1.52
CA THR A 142 -3.03 5.82 0.31
C THR A 142 -2.92 4.98 -0.97
N GLY A 143 -2.34 3.77 -0.89
CA GLY A 143 -2.37 2.81 -2.01
C GLY A 143 -3.80 2.46 -2.44
N GLY A 144 -4.75 2.49 -1.51
CA GLY A 144 -6.18 2.35 -1.82
C GLY A 144 -6.75 3.54 -2.61
N LEU A 145 -6.32 4.76 -2.30
CA LEU A 145 -6.65 5.93 -3.12
C LEU A 145 -6.13 5.75 -4.55
N TRP A 146 -4.86 5.36 -4.73
CA TRP A 146 -4.27 5.18 -6.05
C TRP A 146 -4.92 4.05 -6.84
N ALA A 147 -5.23 2.93 -6.17
CA ALA A 147 -5.93 1.80 -6.77
C ALA A 147 -7.34 2.19 -7.25
N GLY A 148 -8.12 2.87 -6.40
CA GLY A 148 -9.47 3.33 -6.73
C GLY A 148 -9.48 4.39 -7.82
N HIS A 149 -8.55 5.35 -7.77
CA HIS A 149 -8.41 6.37 -8.81
C HIS A 149 -8.05 5.74 -10.16
N TYR A 150 -7.11 4.78 -10.19
CA TYR A 150 -6.78 4.04 -11.40
C TYR A 150 -7.98 3.24 -11.92
N ALA A 151 -8.68 2.51 -11.05
CA ALA A 151 -9.84 1.71 -11.45
C ALA A 151 -11.00 2.56 -12.00
N ALA A 152 -11.13 3.80 -11.53
CA ALA A 152 -12.11 4.75 -12.08
C ALA A 152 -11.73 5.28 -13.48
N LEU A 153 -10.44 5.41 -13.77
CA LEU A 153 -9.95 5.90 -15.06
C LEU A 153 -9.86 4.81 -16.14
N TRP A 154 -9.51 3.57 -15.76
CA TRP A 154 -9.37 2.41 -16.66
C TRP A 154 -10.13 1.19 -16.12
N PRO A 155 -11.47 1.28 -16.02
CA PRO A 155 -12.30 0.24 -15.44
C PRO A 155 -12.20 -1.11 -16.17
N GLU A 156 -11.92 -1.08 -17.47
CA GLU A 156 -11.79 -2.28 -18.30
C GLU A 156 -10.56 -3.15 -17.96
N ARG A 157 -9.56 -2.59 -17.26
CA ARG A 157 -8.32 -3.27 -16.89
C ARG A 157 -8.33 -3.88 -15.49
N VAL A 158 -9.34 -3.57 -14.69
CA VAL A 158 -9.42 -4.00 -13.28
C VAL A 158 -10.60 -4.95 -13.11
N GLY A 159 -10.32 -6.22 -12.82
CA GLY A 159 -11.34 -7.22 -12.53
C GLY A 159 -11.79 -7.19 -11.08
N HIS A 160 -10.82 -7.02 -10.16
CA HIS A 160 -11.09 -6.91 -8.73
C HIS A 160 -10.33 -5.73 -8.13
N LEU A 161 -11.01 -5.00 -7.24
CA LEU A 161 -10.45 -3.87 -6.49
C LEU A 161 -10.62 -4.13 -5.00
N ILE A 162 -9.50 -4.20 -4.27
CA ILE A 162 -9.48 -4.45 -2.83
C ILE A 162 -8.86 -3.24 -2.14
N LEU A 163 -9.64 -2.57 -1.30
CA LEU A 163 -9.22 -1.37 -0.58
C LEU A 163 -9.12 -1.70 0.91
N LEU A 164 -7.89 -1.65 1.44
CA LEU A 164 -7.57 -1.93 2.83
C LEU A 164 -7.28 -0.63 3.58
N ASN A 165 -8.10 -0.30 4.58
CA ASN A 165 -7.89 0.87 5.45
C ASN A 165 -7.69 2.19 4.69
N ALA A 166 -8.47 2.41 3.63
CA ALA A 166 -8.34 3.54 2.71
C ALA A 166 -9.36 4.64 2.99
N LEU A 167 -8.96 5.90 2.77
CA LEU A 167 -9.88 7.05 2.73
C LEU A 167 -10.59 7.11 1.37
N TYR A 168 -11.78 7.72 1.38
CA TYR A 168 -12.51 8.02 0.14
C TYR A 168 -13.11 9.43 0.11
N GLY A 169 -13.22 10.10 1.27
CA GLY A 169 -13.91 11.39 1.41
C GLY A 169 -15.36 11.26 1.89
N GLY A 170 -15.63 10.24 2.71
CA GLY A 170 -16.96 9.98 3.25
C GLY A 170 -17.41 10.95 4.34
N SER A 171 -16.48 11.68 4.97
CA SER A 171 -16.76 12.65 6.04
C SER A 171 -15.80 13.83 5.95
N ALA A 172 -16.24 15.01 6.38
CA ALA A 172 -15.41 16.21 6.50
C ALA A 172 -14.68 16.29 7.86
N VAL A 173 -14.89 15.33 8.74
CA VAL A 173 -14.26 15.29 10.07
C VAL A 173 -13.28 14.12 10.11
N HIS A 174 -12.00 14.43 10.42
CA HIS A 174 -10.97 13.41 10.61
C HIS A 174 -10.07 13.81 11.80
N PRO A 175 -9.78 12.88 12.73
CA PRO A 175 -9.06 13.22 13.97
C PRO A 175 -7.58 13.59 13.76
N MET A 176 -6.98 13.21 12.64
CA MET A 176 -5.52 13.33 12.44
C MET A 176 -5.13 14.22 11.27
N VAL A 177 -5.96 14.36 10.24
CA VAL A 177 -5.66 15.10 9.01
C VAL A 177 -6.92 15.79 8.51
N GLY A 178 -6.76 16.86 7.76
CA GLY A 178 -7.90 17.65 7.26
C GLY A 178 -8.02 19.00 7.99
N PRO A 179 -9.10 19.73 7.76
CA PRO A 179 -9.32 21.04 8.36
C PRO A 179 -9.16 21.05 9.89
N GLY A 180 -8.37 22.02 10.39
CA GLY A 180 -8.11 22.15 11.83
C GLY A 180 -7.09 21.17 12.42
N SER A 181 -6.52 20.25 11.63
CA SER A 181 -5.42 19.39 12.08
C SER A 181 -4.10 20.16 12.17
N SER A 182 -3.08 19.54 12.77
CA SER A 182 -1.71 20.08 12.80
C SER A 182 -1.06 20.22 11.42
N PHE A 183 -1.65 19.64 10.39
CA PHE A 183 -1.21 19.76 9.01
C PHE A 183 -1.91 20.88 8.24
N ALA A 184 -2.95 21.49 8.82
CA ALA A 184 -3.66 22.59 8.21
C ALA A 184 -2.85 23.89 8.24
N ASP A 185 -3.05 24.74 7.25
CA ASP A 185 -2.54 26.10 7.26
C ASP A 185 -3.23 26.89 8.38
N PRO A 186 -2.49 27.47 9.35
CA PRO A 186 -3.09 28.26 10.43
C PRO A 186 -3.92 29.46 9.93
N LYS A 187 -3.61 29.99 8.74
CA LYS A 187 -4.31 31.11 8.12
C LYS A 187 -5.47 30.68 7.23
N GLN A 188 -5.43 29.45 6.72
CA GLN A 188 -6.43 28.85 5.84
C GLN A 188 -6.68 27.40 6.26
N PRO A 189 -7.43 27.14 7.35
CA PRO A 189 -7.54 25.83 7.97
C PRO A 189 -8.14 24.73 7.08
N ASP A 190 -8.74 25.08 5.95
CA ASP A 190 -9.25 24.19 4.91
C ASP A 190 -8.19 23.74 3.89
N ARG A 191 -6.94 24.18 4.05
CA ARG A 191 -5.80 23.84 3.21
C ARG A 191 -4.67 23.21 3.99
N LEU A 192 -3.90 22.36 3.30
CA LEU A 192 -2.63 21.85 3.82
C LEU A 192 -1.64 23.02 3.98
N SER A 193 -0.88 23.02 5.07
CA SER A 193 0.13 24.04 5.32
C SER A 193 1.21 24.04 4.21
N PRO A 194 1.47 25.19 3.58
CA PRO A 194 2.52 25.31 2.57
C PRO A 194 3.93 25.09 3.14
N GLU A 195 4.11 25.18 4.44
CA GLU A 195 5.40 24.99 5.13
C GLU A 195 5.86 23.52 5.15
N LEU A 196 4.95 22.56 4.87
CA LEU A 196 5.30 21.15 4.87
C LEU A 196 6.23 20.74 3.71
N GLY A 197 6.18 21.48 2.60
CA GLY A 197 7.07 21.26 1.45
C GLY A 197 6.79 19.96 0.68
N GLY A 198 7.77 19.53 -0.14
CA GLY A 198 7.61 18.47 -1.10
C GLY A 198 7.69 17.05 -0.53
N TYR A 199 8.50 16.85 0.51
CA TYR A 199 8.72 15.55 1.15
C TYR A 199 9.05 15.72 2.63
N ALA A 200 8.92 14.64 3.40
CA ALA A 200 9.32 14.59 4.81
C ALA A 200 10.34 13.47 5.03
N ARG A 201 11.14 13.60 6.11
CA ARG A 201 12.03 12.54 6.60
C ARG A 201 11.41 11.82 7.79
N ALA A 202 11.67 10.50 7.87
CA ALA A 202 11.25 9.68 9.00
C ALA A 202 12.35 8.68 9.36
N ASP A 203 12.76 8.67 10.62
CA ASP A 203 13.63 7.64 11.19
C ASP A 203 12.82 6.39 11.59
N ALA A 204 13.50 5.34 12.08
CA ALA A 204 12.86 4.11 12.49
C ALA A 204 11.74 4.32 13.54
N ALA A 205 11.97 5.18 14.53
CA ALA A 205 10.99 5.46 15.56
C ALA A 205 9.75 6.17 15.00
N ALA A 206 9.94 7.15 14.12
CA ALA A 206 8.85 7.85 13.45
C ALA A 206 8.04 6.94 12.52
N LEU A 207 8.68 5.94 11.88
CA LEU A 207 8.01 4.93 11.06
C LEU A 207 7.15 3.98 11.89
N LEU A 208 7.63 3.55 13.06
CA LEU A 208 6.92 2.61 13.94
C LEU A 208 5.85 3.26 14.81
N ARG A 209 5.98 4.54 15.14
CA ARG A 209 5.08 5.25 16.05
C ARG A 209 3.59 5.13 15.74
N PRO A 210 3.11 5.23 14.47
CA PRO A 210 1.70 5.00 14.16
C PRO A 210 1.25 3.57 14.45
N TRP A 211 2.12 2.60 14.21
CA TRP A 211 1.84 1.20 14.51
C TRP A 211 1.78 0.96 16.02
N ASP A 212 2.80 1.46 16.77
CA ASP A 212 2.84 1.34 18.23
C ASP A 212 1.56 1.87 18.89
N ARG A 213 1.05 3.01 18.42
CA ARG A 213 -0.20 3.60 18.93
C ARG A 213 -1.44 2.75 18.68
N SER A 214 -1.44 1.91 17.67
CA SER A 214 -2.58 1.08 17.26
C SER A 214 -2.60 -0.31 17.91
N LEU A 215 -1.54 -0.70 18.62
CA LEU A 215 -1.39 -2.06 19.16
C LEU A 215 -2.15 -2.30 20.47
N GLY A 216 -2.47 -1.25 21.22
CA GLY A 216 -3.08 -1.37 22.54
C GLY A 216 -2.08 -1.81 23.63
N PRO A 217 -2.58 -2.34 24.78
CA PRO A 217 -1.76 -2.57 25.96
C PRO A 217 -0.79 -3.76 25.86
N ASP A 218 -1.05 -4.70 24.93
CA ASP A 218 -0.20 -5.90 24.75
C ASP A 218 0.25 -6.01 23.28
N PRO A 219 1.30 -5.27 22.89
CA PRO A 219 1.80 -5.24 21.52
C PRO A 219 2.27 -6.60 20.99
N ALA A 220 2.83 -7.45 21.85
CA ALA A 220 3.44 -8.72 21.44
C ALA A 220 2.40 -9.75 20.95
N THR A 221 1.17 -9.66 21.41
CA THR A 221 0.06 -10.52 20.94
C THR A 221 -0.36 -10.18 19.50
N ARG A 222 -0.05 -8.98 19.04
CA ARG A 222 -0.49 -8.48 17.75
C ARG A 222 0.64 -8.42 16.73
N ARG A 223 1.81 -7.93 17.11
CA ARG A 223 2.94 -7.66 16.23
C ARG A 223 4.14 -8.51 16.59
N ASP A 224 4.74 -9.15 15.61
CA ASP A 224 6.02 -9.80 15.76
C ASP A 224 7.14 -8.74 15.78
N PRO A 225 8.02 -8.70 16.79
CA PRO A 225 9.12 -7.76 16.84
C PRO A 225 10.05 -7.84 15.64
N ALA A 226 10.29 -9.06 15.10
CA ALA A 226 11.13 -9.24 13.91
C ALA A 226 10.50 -8.61 12.67
N VAL A 227 9.16 -8.64 12.53
CA VAL A 227 8.45 -7.97 11.44
C VAL A 227 8.56 -6.45 11.58
N ALA A 228 8.41 -5.91 12.80
CA ALA A 228 8.54 -4.46 13.04
C ALA A 228 9.95 -3.95 12.73
N GLU A 229 10.97 -4.67 13.17
CA GLU A 229 12.38 -4.34 12.89
C GLU A 229 12.67 -4.42 11.39
N ALA A 230 12.20 -5.48 10.70
CA ALA A 230 12.36 -5.62 9.27
C ALA A 230 11.65 -4.49 8.50
N TYR A 231 10.44 -4.09 8.92
CA TYR A 231 9.69 -2.99 8.33
C TYR A 231 10.48 -1.67 8.36
N ALA A 232 11.01 -1.30 9.52
CA ALA A 232 11.81 -0.08 9.66
C ALA A 232 13.13 -0.17 8.90
N ARG A 233 13.82 -1.30 8.95
CA ARG A 233 15.09 -1.54 8.26
C ARG A 233 14.92 -1.46 6.74
N GLU A 234 13.92 -2.14 6.16
CA GLU A 234 13.66 -2.11 4.72
C GLU A 234 13.26 -0.71 4.25
N ALA A 235 12.47 0.01 5.05
CA ALA A 235 12.11 1.39 4.75
C ALA A 235 13.35 2.30 4.66
N LEU A 236 14.23 2.25 5.66
CA LEU A 236 15.48 3.03 5.67
C LEU A 236 16.41 2.63 4.53
N ALA A 237 16.60 1.32 4.31
CA ALA A 237 17.46 0.81 3.23
C ALA A 237 16.96 1.17 1.82
N SER A 238 15.68 1.51 1.68
CA SER A 238 15.07 1.88 0.41
C SER A 238 15.46 3.29 -0.08
N ASP A 239 15.93 4.18 0.80
CA ASP A 239 16.39 5.52 0.42
C ASP A 239 17.93 5.58 0.47
N PRO A 240 18.60 5.80 -0.68
CA PRO A 240 20.08 5.94 -0.72
C PRO A 240 20.62 7.01 0.21
N GLU A 241 19.83 8.06 0.49
CA GLU A 241 20.20 9.19 1.35
C GLU A 241 19.79 8.99 2.83
N SER A 242 19.37 7.78 3.21
CA SER A 242 18.94 7.54 4.59
C SER A 242 20.05 7.76 5.62
N GLY A 243 21.30 7.44 5.26
CA GLY A 243 22.48 7.65 6.07
C GLY A 243 22.99 9.10 6.17
N ALA A 244 22.41 10.03 5.42
CA ALA A 244 22.79 11.45 5.47
C ALA A 244 22.38 12.16 6.77
N THR A 245 21.60 11.51 7.62
CA THR A 245 21.15 12.01 8.94
C THR A 245 21.52 11.08 10.07
N SER A 246 21.61 11.62 11.28
CA SER A 246 21.81 10.83 12.50
C SER A 246 20.70 11.19 13.50
N PRO A 247 19.79 10.24 13.83
CA PRO A 247 19.69 8.88 13.30
C PRO A 247 19.35 8.85 11.79
N PRO A 248 19.65 7.71 11.11
CA PRO A 248 19.27 7.52 9.70
C PRO A 248 17.76 7.74 9.48
N SER A 249 17.42 8.45 8.39
CA SER A 249 16.02 8.73 8.08
C SER A 249 15.75 8.67 6.57
N MET A 250 14.64 8.06 6.17
CA MET A 250 14.22 8.00 4.78
C MET A 250 13.38 9.21 4.40
N ARG A 251 13.40 9.57 3.12
CA ARG A 251 12.54 10.60 2.52
C ARG A 251 11.27 9.96 1.95
N ALA A 252 10.11 10.57 2.21
CA ALA A 252 8.84 10.19 1.61
C ALA A 252 8.13 11.42 1.05
N PRO A 253 7.64 11.39 -0.21
CA PRO A 253 6.86 12.47 -0.80
C PRO A 253 5.60 12.82 0.02
N LEU A 254 5.23 14.08 0.09
CA LEU A 254 4.05 14.55 0.84
C LEU A 254 2.78 14.71 0.00
N GLY A 255 2.82 14.38 -1.29
CA GLY A 255 1.62 14.42 -2.14
C GLY A 255 0.50 13.51 -1.63
N ALA A 256 0.86 12.34 -1.10
CA ALA A 256 -0.08 11.44 -0.45
C ALA A 256 -0.77 12.07 0.78
N LEU A 257 -0.07 12.90 1.56
CA LEU A 257 -0.65 13.63 2.69
C LEU A 257 -1.60 14.73 2.20
N GLU A 258 -1.24 15.46 1.15
CA GLU A 258 -2.12 16.48 0.57
C GLU A 258 -3.40 15.86 -0.01
N ASP A 259 -3.29 14.73 -0.69
CA ASP A 259 -4.45 13.99 -1.20
C ASP A 259 -5.33 13.47 -0.07
N SER A 260 -4.72 12.97 1.00
CA SER A 260 -5.44 12.53 2.20
C SER A 260 -6.12 13.71 2.92
N PHE A 261 -5.51 14.89 2.94
CA PHE A 261 -6.11 16.10 3.48
C PHE A 261 -7.39 16.48 2.72
N VAL A 262 -7.35 16.37 1.39
CA VAL A 262 -8.53 16.59 0.54
C VAL A 262 -9.64 15.59 0.86
N GLN A 263 -9.31 14.30 0.97
CA GLN A 263 -10.31 13.27 1.32
C GLN A 263 -10.84 13.43 2.74
N ALA A 264 -9.98 13.80 3.69
CA ALA A 264 -10.38 14.06 5.07
C ALA A 264 -11.28 15.30 5.21
N SER A 265 -11.32 16.17 4.19
CA SER A 265 -12.24 17.30 4.09
C SER A 265 -13.59 16.92 3.44
N GLY A 266 -13.88 15.63 3.28
CA GLY A 266 -15.11 15.15 2.65
C GLY A 266 -15.15 15.28 1.12
N ARG A 267 -14.01 15.59 0.49
CA ARG A 267 -13.90 15.73 -0.97
C ARG A 267 -13.33 14.46 -1.61
N ARG A 268 -13.89 14.08 -2.74
CA ARG A 268 -13.44 12.93 -3.52
C ARG A 268 -12.37 13.35 -4.52
N LEU A 269 -11.35 12.51 -4.73
CA LEU A 269 -10.31 12.69 -5.75
C LEU A 269 -10.60 11.90 -7.03
N TYR A 270 -11.53 10.97 -6.95
CA TYR A 270 -12.08 10.22 -8.09
C TYR A 270 -13.53 9.83 -7.76
N ASP A 271 -14.29 9.44 -8.76
CA ASP A 271 -15.67 9.01 -8.60
C ASP A 271 -15.79 7.49 -8.73
N ALA A 272 -16.24 6.82 -7.67
CA ALA A 272 -16.42 5.38 -7.65
C ALA A 272 -17.51 4.88 -8.60
N VAL A 273 -18.41 5.74 -9.10
CA VAL A 273 -19.41 5.38 -10.12
C VAL A 273 -18.77 4.84 -11.40
N SER A 274 -17.54 5.26 -11.72
CA SER A 274 -16.82 4.79 -12.91
C SER A 274 -16.24 3.38 -12.78
N ILE A 275 -16.19 2.82 -11.56
CA ILE A 275 -15.59 1.52 -11.27
C ILE A 275 -16.57 0.41 -11.65
N THR A 276 -16.09 -0.56 -12.46
CA THR A 276 -16.90 -1.74 -12.90
C THR A 276 -16.39 -3.05 -12.29
N ALA A 277 -15.27 -3.02 -11.57
CA ALA A 277 -14.67 -4.18 -10.90
C ALA A 277 -15.58 -4.77 -9.81
N ALA A 278 -15.33 -6.02 -9.40
CA ALA A 278 -15.80 -6.49 -8.11
C ALA A 278 -14.97 -5.84 -7.00
N VAL A 279 -15.62 -5.22 -6.03
CA VAL A 279 -14.98 -4.41 -4.99
C VAL A 279 -15.08 -5.10 -3.63
N LEU A 280 -13.94 -5.17 -2.94
CA LEU A 280 -13.86 -5.55 -1.53
C LEU A 280 -13.28 -4.37 -0.73
N LEU A 281 -14.09 -3.82 0.17
CA LEU A 281 -13.67 -2.80 1.12
C LEU A 281 -13.38 -3.47 2.46
N VAL A 282 -12.14 -3.33 2.96
CA VAL A 282 -11.73 -3.92 4.24
C VAL A 282 -11.26 -2.83 5.19
N ARG A 283 -11.76 -2.86 6.41
CA ARG A 283 -11.34 -1.97 7.48
C ARG A 283 -11.04 -2.76 8.76
N GLY A 284 -9.93 -2.46 9.41
CA GLY A 284 -9.72 -2.86 10.79
C GLY A 284 -10.58 -1.99 11.73
N ALA A 285 -11.32 -2.60 12.65
CA ALA A 285 -12.19 -1.85 13.57
C ALA A 285 -11.44 -0.80 14.41
N ASN A 286 -10.15 -1.07 14.71
CA ASN A 286 -9.24 -0.16 15.42
C ASN A 286 -8.34 0.64 14.47
N ASP A 287 -8.69 0.74 13.18
CA ASP A 287 -7.96 1.60 12.26
C ASP A 287 -8.16 3.08 12.64
N PHE A 288 -7.04 3.79 12.80
CA PHE A 288 -7.03 5.23 13.11
C PHE A 288 -7.14 6.11 11.86
N TRP A 289 -7.01 5.53 10.67
CA TRP A 289 -6.89 6.28 9.41
C TRP A 289 -8.19 6.30 8.62
N SER A 290 -8.66 5.14 8.15
CA SER A 290 -9.95 5.05 7.45
C SER A 290 -11.12 5.13 8.43
N ARG A 291 -12.24 5.65 7.96
CA ARG A 291 -13.45 5.84 8.76
C ARG A 291 -14.57 4.94 8.21
N PRO A 292 -15.52 4.51 9.03
CA PRO A 292 -16.69 3.79 8.54
C PRO A 292 -17.44 4.54 7.43
N GLU A 293 -17.49 5.87 7.51
CA GLU A 293 -18.10 6.76 6.51
C GLU A 293 -17.41 6.69 5.15
N ASP A 294 -16.11 6.43 5.10
CA ASP A 294 -15.40 6.26 3.83
C ASP A 294 -15.87 5.00 3.09
N LEU A 295 -16.08 3.89 3.83
CA LEU A 295 -16.56 2.64 3.27
C LEU A 295 -18.02 2.78 2.80
N GLN A 296 -18.85 3.43 3.61
CA GLN A 296 -20.27 3.68 3.30
C GLN A 296 -20.42 4.55 2.05
N ALA A 297 -19.67 5.66 1.99
CA ALA A 297 -19.69 6.57 0.85
C ALA A 297 -19.19 5.89 -0.44
N PHE A 298 -18.11 5.11 -0.35
CA PHE A 298 -17.62 4.36 -1.50
C PHE A 298 -18.67 3.34 -1.99
N ALA A 299 -19.23 2.55 -1.07
CA ALA A 299 -20.25 1.55 -1.41
C ALA A 299 -21.51 2.18 -2.01
N HIS A 300 -21.91 3.36 -1.54
CA HIS A 300 -23.03 4.13 -2.08
C HIS A 300 -22.73 4.63 -3.50
N ASP A 301 -21.52 5.17 -3.73
CA ASP A 301 -21.14 5.80 -5.00
C ASP A 301 -20.81 4.76 -6.09
N ALA A 302 -20.35 3.55 -5.73
CA ALA A 302 -19.89 2.51 -6.67
C ALA A 302 -21.06 1.76 -7.37
N THR A 303 -22.00 2.50 -7.95
CA THR A 303 -23.26 1.96 -8.51
C THR A 303 -23.07 1.11 -9.77
N ARG A 304 -21.91 1.21 -10.45
CA ARG A 304 -21.60 0.40 -11.64
C ARG A 304 -20.64 -0.75 -11.33
N ALA A 305 -20.19 -0.89 -10.08
CA ALA A 305 -19.37 -2.01 -9.67
C ALA A 305 -20.14 -3.33 -9.84
N ARG A 306 -19.44 -4.38 -10.31
CA ARG A 306 -20.03 -5.72 -10.46
C ARG A 306 -20.57 -6.26 -9.14
N SER A 307 -19.91 -5.93 -8.04
CA SER A 307 -20.32 -6.18 -6.67
C SER A 307 -19.55 -5.27 -5.73
N VAL A 308 -20.13 -4.96 -4.57
CA VAL A 308 -19.44 -4.28 -3.47
C VAL A 308 -19.66 -5.07 -2.19
N ARG A 309 -18.57 -5.51 -1.59
CA ARG A 309 -18.58 -6.18 -0.28
C ARG A 309 -17.79 -5.35 0.72
N VAL A 310 -18.37 -5.12 1.88
CA VAL A 310 -17.73 -4.41 3.00
C VAL A 310 -17.42 -5.41 4.11
N VAL A 311 -16.20 -5.40 4.61
CA VAL A 311 -15.74 -6.26 5.70
C VAL A 311 -15.02 -5.40 6.74
N GLU A 312 -15.58 -5.33 7.94
CA GLU A 312 -14.90 -4.80 9.11
C GLU A 312 -14.34 -5.96 9.94
N ILE A 313 -13.04 -5.90 10.25
CA ILE A 313 -12.35 -6.95 11.02
C ILE A 313 -12.23 -6.49 12.47
N PRO A 314 -12.98 -7.12 13.41
CA PRO A 314 -12.97 -6.73 14.81
C PRO A 314 -11.57 -6.74 15.42
N GLY A 315 -11.24 -5.67 16.15
CA GLY A 315 -9.98 -5.53 16.85
C GLY A 315 -8.74 -5.29 15.96
N ALA A 316 -8.86 -5.43 14.63
CA ALA A 316 -7.72 -5.25 13.74
C ALA A 316 -7.30 -3.78 13.61
N SER A 317 -6.00 -3.54 13.46
CA SER A 317 -5.41 -2.21 13.36
C SER A 317 -5.24 -1.74 11.91
N HIS A 318 -4.62 -0.55 11.75
CA HIS A 318 -4.19 -0.03 10.45
C HIS A 318 -3.20 -0.96 9.73
N PHE A 319 -2.35 -1.66 10.49
CA PHE A 319 -1.26 -2.50 9.98
C PHE A 319 -1.61 -4.01 9.97
N LEU A 320 -2.88 -4.36 9.99
CA LEU A 320 -3.35 -5.74 10.13
C LEU A 320 -2.71 -6.73 9.14
N HIS A 321 -2.28 -6.27 7.97
CA HIS A 321 -1.62 -7.08 6.94
C HIS A 321 -0.16 -7.47 7.29
N LEU A 322 0.45 -6.82 8.29
CA LEU A 322 1.77 -7.10 8.84
C LEU A 322 1.71 -7.68 10.26
N GLU A 323 0.52 -7.73 10.85
CA GLU A 323 0.33 -8.26 12.20
C GLU A 323 0.22 -9.79 12.19
N ARG A 324 0.22 -10.38 13.37
CA ARG A 324 0.05 -11.83 13.54
C ARG A 324 -1.28 -12.30 12.93
N PRO A 325 -1.39 -13.56 12.48
CA PRO A 325 -2.62 -14.07 11.86
C PRO A 325 -3.87 -13.82 12.70
N GLU A 326 -3.78 -14.00 14.03
CA GLU A 326 -4.86 -13.89 15.00
C GLU A 326 -5.31 -12.43 15.20
N ALA A 327 -4.42 -11.47 14.92
CA ALA A 327 -4.69 -10.03 15.08
C ALA A 327 -5.49 -9.42 13.91
N GLY A 328 -5.89 -10.25 12.94
CA GLY A 328 -6.73 -9.83 11.81
C GLY A 328 -6.22 -10.24 10.44
N ARG A 329 -4.91 -10.53 10.29
CA ARG A 329 -4.31 -10.90 8.99
C ARG A 329 -4.96 -12.13 8.37
N ALA A 330 -5.23 -13.19 9.15
CA ALA A 330 -5.87 -14.40 8.64
C ALA A 330 -7.26 -14.09 8.04
N ARG A 331 -8.07 -13.29 8.75
CA ARG A 331 -9.40 -12.87 8.28
C ARG A 331 -9.33 -12.01 7.01
N PHE A 332 -8.33 -11.15 6.91
CA PHE A 332 -8.09 -10.38 5.69
C PHE A 332 -7.77 -11.29 4.50
N LEU A 333 -6.85 -12.25 4.67
CA LEU A 333 -6.49 -13.23 3.64
C LEU A 333 -7.70 -14.10 3.23
N ASP A 334 -8.56 -14.48 4.20
CA ASP A 334 -9.81 -15.20 3.92
C ASP A 334 -10.76 -14.36 3.08
N ALA A 335 -10.99 -13.10 3.46
CA ALA A 335 -11.88 -12.19 2.73
C ALA A 335 -11.40 -11.94 1.30
N VAL A 336 -10.07 -11.78 1.09
CA VAL A 336 -9.47 -11.66 -0.24
C VAL A 336 -9.66 -12.94 -1.05
N ALA A 337 -9.39 -14.11 -0.45
CA ALA A 337 -9.54 -15.39 -1.15
C ALA A 337 -11.01 -15.68 -1.53
N GLU A 338 -11.96 -15.24 -0.74
CA GLU A 338 -13.39 -15.33 -1.06
C GLU A 338 -13.80 -14.38 -2.20
N ALA A 339 -13.29 -13.15 -2.20
CA ALA A 339 -13.60 -12.15 -3.23
C ALA A 339 -13.05 -12.52 -4.61
N LEU A 340 -12.00 -13.36 -4.67
CA LEU A 340 -11.32 -13.77 -5.91
C LEU A 340 -11.75 -15.16 -6.41
N ARG A 341 -12.80 -15.76 -5.85
CA ARG A 341 -13.42 -17.00 -6.34
C ARG A 341 -14.46 -16.72 -7.41
#